data_c5d49bb78a543b03ea69787ad7b2477a
#
_entry.id   c5d49bb78a543b03ea69787ad7b2477a
#
_cell.length_a   1.000
_cell.length_b   1.000
_cell.length_c   1.000
_cell.angle_alpha   90.00
_cell.angle_beta   90.00
_cell.angle_gamma   90.00
#
_symmetry.space_group_name_H-M   'P 1'
#
loop_
_entity.id
_entity.type
_entity.pdbx_description
1 polymer ?
#
loop_
_entity_poly.entity_id
_entity_poly.type
_entity_poly.pdbx_seq_one_letter_code
_entity_poly.pdbx_strand_id
1 'polypeptide(L)'
;MTAGETWESCLDEIRALPAVKKYGEDVKVSMYEYNRPSYTDLVYPIECYFPTWVIPKDHDVTKALEEAYHNLYGEERIGAEETLAMRTARPLTDKWTFSTNGVSIMGRNGIPCIGFGPGAEAQAHAPNEKTWKQDLVTCAAVYAALPTVYCK
;
A
#
# COMPACT_ATOMS: atom_id res chain seq x y z
N MET A 1 -10.18 3.93 -1.27
CA MET A 1 -11.10 3.44 -2.32
C MET A 1 -10.99 1.95 -2.42
N THR A 2 -12.05 1.25 -2.75
CA THR A 2 -12.04 -0.19 -2.98
C THR A 2 -11.74 -0.51 -4.46
N ALA A 3 -11.40 -1.77 -4.74
CA ALA A 3 -11.17 -2.20 -6.13
C ALA A 3 -12.45 -2.01 -6.96
N GLY A 4 -12.31 -1.38 -8.13
CA GLY A 4 -13.42 -1.07 -9.03
C GLY A 4 -14.08 0.30 -8.82
N GLU A 5 -13.76 1.01 -7.75
CA GLU A 5 -14.16 2.40 -7.57
C GLU A 5 -13.23 3.35 -8.32
N THR A 6 -13.81 4.42 -8.85
CA THR A 6 -13.08 5.56 -9.43
C THR A 6 -13.39 6.82 -8.64
N TRP A 7 -12.57 7.85 -8.78
CA TRP A 7 -12.86 9.12 -8.10
C TRP A 7 -14.18 9.73 -8.60
N GLU A 8 -14.52 9.53 -9.86
CA GLU A 8 -15.80 9.96 -10.45
C GLU A 8 -16.97 9.26 -9.75
N SER A 9 -16.91 7.92 -9.60
CA SER A 9 -17.98 7.16 -8.93
C SER A 9 -18.18 7.63 -7.48
N CYS A 10 -17.10 7.89 -6.75
CA CYS A 10 -17.18 8.40 -5.39
C CYS A 10 -17.80 9.81 -5.32
N LEU A 11 -17.43 10.70 -6.24
CA LEU A 11 -18.07 12.03 -6.31
C LEU A 11 -19.55 11.94 -6.68
N ASP A 12 -19.91 11.02 -7.57
CA ASP A 12 -21.30 10.82 -7.99
C ASP A 12 -22.16 10.26 -6.87
N GLU A 13 -21.62 9.38 -6.03
CA GLU A 13 -22.29 8.95 -4.80
C GLU A 13 -22.59 10.14 -3.85
N ILE A 14 -21.62 11.04 -3.66
CA ILE A 14 -21.81 12.23 -2.85
C ILE A 14 -22.85 13.15 -3.48
N ARG A 15 -22.78 13.37 -4.78
CA ARG A 15 -23.77 14.18 -5.54
C ARG A 15 -25.18 13.59 -5.49
N ALA A 16 -25.29 12.27 -5.37
CA ALA A 16 -26.56 11.56 -5.26
C ALA A 16 -27.25 11.72 -3.89
N LEU A 17 -26.55 12.19 -2.86
CA LEU A 17 -27.12 12.37 -1.53
C LEU A 17 -28.29 13.35 -1.57
N PRO A 18 -29.40 13.05 -0.87
CA PRO A 18 -30.58 13.91 -0.85
C PRO A 18 -30.29 15.35 -0.42
N ALA A 19 -29.40 15.54 0.55
CA ALA A 19 -29.01 16.87 1.01
C ALA A 19 -28.29 17.66 -0.10
N VAL A 20 -27.37 17.05 -0.85
CA VAL A 20 -26.66 17.69 -1.95
C VAL A 20 -27.63 18.07 -3.07
N LYS A 21 -28.51 17.14 -3.46
CA LYS A 21 -29.55 17.40 -4.47
C LYS A 21 -30.49 18.51 -4.07
N LYS A 22 -30.84 18.60 -2.79
CA LYS A 22 -31.76 19.64 -2.27
C LYS A 22 -31.18 21.06 -2.41
N TYR A 23 -29.89 21.21 -2.15
CA TYR A 23 -29.22 22.51 -2.18
C TYR A 23 -28.61 22.86 -3.54
N GLY A 24 -28.56 21.89 -4.47
CA GLY A 24 -28.21 22.13 -5.88
C GLY A 24 -26.90 22.89 -6.06
N GLU A 25 -26.98 24.04 -6.68
CA GLU A 25 -25.81 24.87 -7.01
C GLU A 25 -25.09 25.48 -5.82
N ASP A 26 -25.72 25.53 -4.66
CA ASP A 26 -25.08 26.00 -3.40
C ASP A 26 -24.05 25.02 -2.85
N VAL A 27 -24.02 23.78 -3.37
CA VAL A 27 -23.09 22.72 -2.93
C VAL A 27 -22.20 22.27 -4.09
N LYS A 28 -20.93 22.63 -4.05
CA LYS A 28 -19.93 22.16 -5.01
C LYS A 28 -19.27 20.89 -4.55
N VAL A 29 -19.42 19.81 -5.32
CA VAL A 29 -18.72 18.53 -5.09
C VAL A 29 -17.69 18.34 -6.19
N SER A 30 -16.41 18.41 -5.82
CA SER A 30 -15.29 18.32 -6.79
C SER A 30 -14.08 17.61 -6.15
N MET A 31 -13.16 17.14 -7.00
CA MET A 31 -11.85 16.67 -6.55
C MET A 31 -11.11 17.80 -5.82
N TYR A 32 -10.50 17.45 -4.70
CA TYR A 32 -9.62 18.37 -3.99
C TYR A 32 -8.24 18.40 -4.64
N GLU A 33 -7.76 19.60 -4.93
CA GLU A 33 -6.40 19.85 -5.34
C GLU A 33 -5.59 20.45 -4.19
N TYR A 34 -4.49 19.81 -3.84
CA TYR A 34 -3.54 20.34 -2.89
C TYR A 34 -2.57 21.27 -3.63
N ASN A 35 -2.59 22.55 -3.26
CA ASN A 35 -1.79 23.59 -3.90
C ASN A 35 -1.09 24.52 -2.90
N ARG A 36 -0.86 24.04 -1.67
CA ARG A 36 -0.16 24.84 -0.66
C ARG A 36 1.34 24.90 -0.95
N PRO A 37 1.99 26.05 -0.71
CA PRO A 37 3.43 26.15 -0.87
C PRO A 37 4.18 25.27 0.13
N SER A 38 5.32 24.75 -0.30
CA SER A 38 6.31 24.11 0.56
C SER A 38 7.04 25.15 1.42
N TYR A 39 7.97 24.71 2.27
CA TYR A 39 8.83 25.60 3.05
C TYR A 39 9.78 26.45 2.20
N THR A 40 9.93 26.13 0.91
CA THR A 40 10.69 26.92 -0.08
C THR A 40 9.79 27.75 -1.00
N ASP A 41 8.54 27.97 -0.63
CA ASP A 41 7.50 28.64 -1.42
C ASP A 41 7.18 28.01 -2.79
N LEU A 42 7.70 26.79 -3.04
CA LEU A 42 7.34 26.04 -4.23
C LEU A 42 5.90 25.52 -4.12
N VAL A 43 5.06 25.87 -5.08
CA VAL A 43 3.72 25.32 -5.23
C VAL A 43 3.77 24.20 -6.27
N TYR A 44 3.35 23.00 -5.86
CA TYR A 44 3.22 21.85 -6.74
C TYR A 44 1.78 21.33 -6.65
N PRO A 45 0.88 21.77 -7.55
CA PRO A 45 -0.51 21.34 -7.52
C PRO A 45 -0.62 19.82 -7.73
N ILE A 46 -1.37 19.15 -6.87
CA ILE A 46 -1.62 17.72 -6.98
C ILE A 46 -3.06 17.39 -6.62
N GLU A 47 -3.73 16.66 -7.48
CA GLU A 47 -5.05 16.10 -7.16
C GLU A 47 -4.95 15.09 -6.03
N CYS A 48 -5.76 15.27 -4.99
CA CYS A 48 -5.81 14.39 -3.83
C CYS A 48 -6.63 13.13 -4.11
N TYR A 49 -6.20 12.39 -5.09
CA TYR A 49 -6.74 11.10 -5.49
C TYR A 49 -5.72 9.98 -5.33
N PHE A 50 -6.09 8.96 -4.57
CA PHE A 50 -5.24 7.83 -4.25
C PHE A 50 -5.95 6.53 -4.67
N PRO A 51 -5.76 6.07 -5.93
CA PRO A 51 -6.41 4.88 -6.43
C PRO A 51 -5.96 3.63 -5.69
N THR A 52 -6.90 2.74 -5.42
CA THR A 52 -6.60 1.40 -4.95
C THR A 52 -5.91 0.60 -6.05
N TRP A 53 -5.06 -0.32 -5.66
CA TRP A 53 -4.51 -1.34 -6.54
C TRP A 53 -4.62 -2.71 -5.90
N VAL A 54 -4.84 -3.69 -6.75
CA VAL A 54 -4.86 -5.10 -6.38
C VAL A 54 -3.99 -5.86 -7.38
N ILE A 55 -3.07 -6.64 -6.87
CA ILE A 55 -2.24 -7.52 -7.69
C ILE A 55 -2.64 -8.97 -7.39
N PRO A 56 -2.85 -9.82 -8.40
CA PRO A 56 -3.17 -11.21 -8.19
C PRO A 56 -2.05 -11.95 -7.43
N LYS A 57 -2.44 -12.87 -6.57
CA LYS A 57 -1.47 -13.70 -5.84
C LYS A 57 -0.57 -14.51 -6.77
N ASP A 58 -1.08 -14.92 -7.92
CA ASP A 58 -0.38 -15.68 -8.94
C ASP A 58 0.41 -14.82 -9.94
N HIS A 59 0.47 -13.50 -9.75
CA HIS A 59 1.29 -12.61 -10.56
C HIS A 59 2.79 -12.87 -10.34
N ASP A 60 3.58 -12.73 -11.39
CA ASP A 60 5.01 -13.08 -11.37
C ASP A 60 5.80 -12.34 -10.29
N VAL A 61 5.51 -11.06 -10.05
CA VAL A 61 6.19 -10.28 -9.00
C VAL A 61 5.85 -10.81 -7.60
N THR A 62 4.62 -11.30 -7.38
CA THR A 62 4.21 -11.89 -6.10
C THR A 62 4.89 -13.24 -5.89
N LYS A 63 4.84 -14.10 -6.92
CA LYS A 63 5.52 -15.42 -6.91
C LYS A 63 7.03 -15.29 -6.69
N ALA A 64 7.67 -14.32 -7.35
CA ALA A 64 9.10 -14.11 -7.20
C ALA A 64 9.49 -13.74 -5.77
N LEU A 65 8.69 -12.92 -5.09
CA LEU A 65 8.93 -12.59 -3.69
C LEU A 65 8.71 -13.79 -2.77
N GLU A 66 7.64 -14.55 -2.99
CA GLU A 66 7.38 -15.79 -2.25
C GLU A 66 8.52 -16.81 -2.47
N GLU A 67 8.97 -17.01 -3.71
CA GLU A 67 10.08 -17.91 -4.05
C GLU A 67 11.38 -17.44 -3.39
N ALA A 68 11.70 -16.15 -3.43
CA ALA A 68 12.89 -15.61 -2.78
C ALA A 68 12.87 -15.86 -1.26
N TYR A 69 11.70 -15.70 -0.64
CA TYR A 69 11.53 -16.00 0.77
C TYR A 69 11.71 -17.50 1.06
N HIS A 70 11.04 -18.37 0.32
CA HIS A 70 11.14 -19.83 0.48
C HIS A 70 12.54 -20.38 0.23
N ASN A 71 13.27 -19.81 -0.71
CA ASN A 71 14.65 -20.21 -0.98
C ASN A 71 15.59 -19.93 0.21
N LEU A 72 15.29 -18.94 1.04
CA LEU A 72 16.09 -18.59 2.22
C LEU A 72 15.62 -19.32 3.49
N TYR A 73 14.31 -19.44 3.67
CA TYR A 73 13.72 -19.80 4.95
C TYR A 73 12.74 -20.99 4.90
N GLY A 74 12.51 -21.54 3.70
CA GLY A 74 11.49 -22.58 3.54
C GLY A 74 10.11 -22.11 4.00
N GLU A 75 9.37 -22.93 4.69
CA GLU A 75 8.06 -22.62 5.24
C GLU A 75 8.12 -21.88 6.60
N GLU A 76 9.31 -21.69 7.14
CA GLU A 76 9.49 -21.07 8.44
C GLU A 76 9.20 -19.57 8.39
N ARG A 77 8.50 -19.06 9.39
CA ARG A 77 8.23 -17.63 9.57
C ARG A 77 9.36 -16.99 10.36
N ILE A 78 10.22 -16.24 9.70
CA ILE A 78 11.38 -15.60 10.31
C ILE A 78 11.07 -14.16 10.68
N GLY A 79 11.44 -13.77 11.89
CA GLY A 79 11.28 -12.41 12.40
C GLY A 79 11.47 -12.34 13.90
N ALA A 80 11.26 -11.15 14.45
CA ALA A 80 11.34 -10.95 15.89
C ALA A 80 10.26 -11.76 16.63
N GLU A 81 10.59 -12.26 17.80
CA GLU A 81 9.70 -13.09 18.62
C GLU A 81 8.36 -12.40 18.90
N GLU A 82 8.38 -11.10 19.19
CA GLU A 82 7.18 -10.32 19.49
C GLU A 82 6.21 -10.21 18.30
N THR A 83 6.71 -10.38 17.07
CA THR A 83 5.88 -10.31 15.86
C THR A 83 5.54 -11.68 15.30
N LEU A 84 6.21 -12.73 15.72
CA LEU A 84 6.15 -14.05 15.12
C LEU A 84 4.75 -14.69 15.24
N ALA A 85 4.11 -14.58 16.40
CA ALA A 85 2.77 -15.11 16.61
C ALA A 85 1.73 -14.46 15.67
N MET A 86 1.86 -13.16 15.41
CA MET A 86 0.98 -12.44 14.47
C MET A 86 1.22 -12.89 13.02
N ARG A 87 2.46 -13.16 12.66
CA ARG A 87 2.82 -13.61 11.31
C ARG A 87 2.39 -15.03 11.04
N THR A 88 2.54 -15.93 12.00
CA THR A 88 2.13 -17.33 11.84
C THR A 88 0.62 -17.50 11.74
N ALA A 89 -0.16 -16.57 12.30
CA ALA A 89 -1.60 -16.57 12.22
C ALA A 89 -2.15 -16.04 10.87
N ARG A 90 -1.30 -15.49 10.00
CA ARG A 90 -1.68 -14.91 8.71
C ARG A 90 -1.02 -15.68 7.55
N PRO A 91 -1.62 -15.68 6.35
CA PRO A 91 -0.95 -16.23 5.15
C PRO A 91 0.34 -15.45 4.84
N LEU A 92 1.25 -16.05 4.08
CA LEU A 92 2.50 -15.39 3.65
C LEU A 92 2.18 -14.13 2.82
N THR A 93 1.23 -14.26 1.93
CA THR A 93 0.73 -13.15 1.09
C THR A 93 -0.64 -12.71 1.61
N ASP A 94 -0.78 -11.42 1.90
CA ASP A 94 -1.99 -10.82 2.44
C ASP A 94 -2.17 -9.40 1.87
N LYS A 95 -3.16 -8.68 2.34
CA LYS A 95 -3.44 -7.29 1.96
C LYS A 95 -3.00 -6.32 3.05
N TRP A 96 -2.70 -5.11 2.65
CA TRP A 96 -2.57 -3.98 3.57
C TRP A 96 -3.86 -3.16 3.66
N THR A 97 -4.07 -2.56 4.82
CA THR A 97 -5.26 -1.76 5.11
C THR A 97 -5.00 -0.25 4.99
N PHE A 98 -3.77 0.16 4.71
CA PHE A 98 -3.38 1.56 4.57
C PHE A 98 -2.71 1.82 3.22
N SER A 99 -2.57 3.11 2.89
CA SER A 99 -2.00 3.56 1.63
C SER A 99 -0.48 3.60 1.66
N THR A 100 0.15 3.39 0.50
CA THR A 100 1.59 3.49 0.29
C THR A 100 1.88 4.15 -1.06
N ASN A 101 3.14 4.35 -1.42
CA ASN A 101 3.54 4.82 -2.75
C ASN A 101 3.08 3.89 -3.89
N GLY A 102 2.64 2.68 -3.59
CA GLY A 102 2.01 1.76 -4.54
C GLY A 102 0.79 2.34 -5.25
N VAL A 103 0.09 3.30 -4.62
CA VAL A 103 -1.02 4.05 -5.27
C VAL A 103 -0.56 4.81 -6.51
N SER A 104 0.67 5.33 -6.52
CA SER A 104 1.23 6.00 -7.70
C SER A 104 1.86 5.01 -8.66
N ILE A 105 2.56 4.00 -8.17
CA ILE A 105 3.26 3.02 -9.01
C ILE A 105 2.25 2.16 -9.77
N MET A 106 1.43 1.41 -9.09
CA MET A 106 0.46 0.52 -9.71
C MET A 106 -0.90 1.20 -9.93
N GLY A 107 -1.41 1.92 -8.93
CA GLY A 107 -2.73 2.53 -9.01
C GLY A 107 -2.88 3.56 -10.13
N ARG A 108 -1.88 4.42 -10.35
CA ARG A 108 -1.92 5.43 -11.42
C ARG A 108 -1.24 5.00 -12.71
N ASN A 109 -0.13 4.29 -12.61
CA ASN A 109 0.73 4.00 -13.77
C ASN A 109 0.69 2.54 -14.23
N GLY A 110 -0.05 1.67 -13.55
CA GLY A 110 -0.21 0.26 -13.93
C GLY A 110 1.08 -0.57 -13.81
N ILE A 111 2.11 -0.06 -13.15
CA ILE A 111 3.36 -0.80 -12.94
C ILE A 111 3.14 -1.79 -11.79
N PRO A 112 3.33 -3.10 -12.00
CA PRO A 112 3.14 -4.10 -10.96
C PRO A 112 3.92 -3.77 -9.68
N CYS A 113 3.21 -3.70 -8.56
CA CYS A 113 3.78 -3.30 -7.27
C CYS A 113 3.23 -4.18 -6.16
N ILE A 114 4.11 -4.73 -5.35
CA ILE A 114 3.79 -5.42 -4.09
C ILE A 114 4.51 -4.74 -2.94
N GLY A 115 4.00 -4.93 -1.74
CA GLY A 115 4.61 -4.43 -0.54
C GLY A 115 5.29 -5.54 0.26
N PHE A 116 6.50 -5.26 0.72
CA PHE A 116 7.23 -6.09 1.66
C PHE A 116 8.12 -5.21 2.51
N GLY A 117 8.15 -5.43 3.82
CA GLY A 117 8.96 -4.62 4.71
C GLY A 117 9.06 -5.18 6.13
N PRO A 118 10.00 -4.64 6.92
CA PRO A 118 10.21 -5.06 8.30
C PRO A 118 9.13 -4.51 9.24
N GLY A 119 8.93 -5.15 10.38
CA GLY A 119 8.05 -4.69 11.45
C GLY A 119 6.65 -5.30 11.41
N ALA A 120 5.77 -4.74 12.20
CA ALA A 120 4.37 -5.13 12.30
C ALA A 120 3.47 -3.97 11.88
N GLU A 121 2.46 -4.25 11.06
CA GLU A 121 1.48 -3.26 10.59
C GLU A 121 0.83 -2.46 11.74
N ALA A 122 0.59 -3.12 12.88
CA ALA A 122 0.01 -2.47 14.06
C ALA A 122 0.92 -1.40 14.70
N GLN A 123 2.19 -1.33 14.32
CA GLN A 123 3.11 -0.28 14.77
C GLN A 123 3.05 0.96 13.88
N ALA A 124 2.52 0.85 12.66
CA ALA A 124 2.44 1.99 11.75
C ALA A 124 1.61 3.12 12.35
N HIS A 125 2.21 4.31 12.43
CA HIS A 125 1.63 5.51 13.03
C HIS A 125 1.28 5.38 14.54
N ALA A 126 1.82 4.36 15.21
CA ALA A 126 1.63 4.20 16.65
C ALA A 126 2.54 5.15 17.46
N PRO A 127 2.12 5.58 18.66
CA PRO A 127 3.04 6.26 19.58
C PRO A 127 4.25 5.36 19.87
N ASN A 128 5.45 5.92 19.78
CA ASN A 128 6.70 5.17 19.94
C ASN A 128 6.85 4.01 18.93
N GLU A 129 6.45 4.23 17.69
CA GLU A 129 6.61 3.27 16.60
C GLU A 129 8.02 2.69 16.59
N LYS A 130 8.10 1.37 16.43
CA LYS A 130 9.37 0.64 16.44
C LYS A 130 9.39 -0.44 15.37
N THR A 131 10.60 -0.75 14.91
CA THR A 131 10.89 -1.87 14.02
C THR A 131 11.98 -2.74 14.66
N TRP A 132 11.82 -4.04 14.59
CA TRP A 132 12.76 -4.98 15.19
C TRP A 132 13.96 -5.21 14.27
N LYS A 133 15.16 -5.24 14.86
CA LYS A 133 16.42 -5.47 14.10
C LYS A 133 16.43 -6.79 13.35
N GLN A 134 15.84 -7.84 13.92
CA GLN A 134 15.73 -9.14 13.25
C GLN A 134 14.91 -9.02 11.95
N ASP A 135 13.83 -8.27 11.95
CA ASP A 135 13.01 -8.06 10.77
C ASP A 135 13.76 -7.30 9.68
N LEU A 136 14.60 -6.32 10.06
CA LEU A 136 15.46 -5.61 9.11
C LEU A 136 16.43 -6.56 8.40
N VAL A 137 17.06 -7.47 9.15
CA VAL A 137 17.98 -8.48 8.58
C VAL A 137 17.25 -9.43 7.65
N THR A 138 16.10 -9.95 8.07
CA THR A 138 15.27 -10.85 7.25
C THR A 138 14.85 -10.19 5.94
N CYS A 139 14.35 -8.95 6.01
CA CYS A 139 13.93 -8.22 4.82
C CYS A 139 15.10 -7.91 3.89
N ALA A 140 16.25 -7.51 4.43
CA ALA A 140 17.45 -7.26 3.62
C ALA A 140 17.91 -8.51 2.87
N ALA A 141 17.87 -9.69 3.51
CA ALA A 141 18.23 -10.95 2.86
C ALA A 141 17.26 -11.29 1.72
N VAL A 142 15.95 -11.14 1.93
CA VAL A 142 14.94 -11.39 0.89
C VAL A 142 15.10 -10.40 -0.28
N TYR A 143 15.32 -9.11 -0.01
CA TYR A 143 15.57 -8.11 -1.06
C TYR A 143 16.84 -8.43 -1.88
N ALA A 144 17.89 -8.92 -1.23
CA ALA A 144 19.13 -9.32 -1.92
C ALA A 144 18.91 -10.56 -2.82
N ALA A 145 18.06 -11.49 -2.42
CA ALA A 145 17.73 -12.69 -3.17
C ALA A 145 16.74 -12.44 -4.33
N LEU A 146 15.83 -11.50 -4.18
CA LEU A 146 14.72 -11.26 -5.12
C LEU A 146 15.16 -11.06 -6.58
N PRO A 147 16.20 -10.26 -6.92
CA PRO A 147 16.63 -10.09 -8.31
C PRO A 147 17.07 -11.40 -8.96
N THR A 148 17.66 -12.32 -8.21
CA THR A 148 18.11 -13.62 -8.74
C THR A 148 16.96 -14.55 -9.11
N VAL A 149 15.77 -14.28 -8.58
CA VAL A 149 14.54 -15.02 -8.88
C VAL A 149 13.74 -14.33 -9.98
N TYR A 150 13.52 -13.03 -9.85
CA TYR A 150 12.65 -12.27 -10.76
C TYR A 150 13.27 -12.01 -12.14
N CYS A 151 14.58 -11.87 -12.25
CA CYS A 151 15.31 -11.55 -13.48
C CYS A 151 15.82 -12.80 -14.22
N LYS A 152 15.28 -13.98 -13.96
CA LYS A 152 15.64 -15.23 -14.67
C LYS A 152 15.09 -15.27 -16.08
#